data_8fb83e851ea3369f076ac783981ecf36
#
_entry.id   8fb83e851ea3369f076ac783981ecf36
#
_cell.length_a   1.000
_cell.length_b   1.000
_cell.length_c   1.000
_cell.angle_alpha   90.00
_cell.angle_beta   90.00
_cell.angle_gamma   90.00
#
_symmetry.space_group_name_H-M   'P 1'
#
loop_
_entity.id
_entity.type
_entity.pdbx_description
1 polymer ?
#
loop_
_entity_poly.entity_id
_entity_poly.type
_entity_poly.pdbx_seq_one_letter_code
_entity_poly.pdbx_strand_id
1 'polypeptide(L)'
;YKKRLLSNNLLMFNALIFYKFINGDDMKTIKVALTSMFLILSSYASAVEISSNVALSSDYIWRGITQTDGDISVNGGFDLSTDMGFYFGTWASNQSGVADASMELDVYLGFSGEMAENMTYDVGYISVQYPGNNAGDFEEAYVAFNIYGLNILYSDGQDDGPAYSEIGYAIDAGPGTFSISYGEYEDNGDNALVGYDWGVGDFTVGFYYYDFEADPDNTASLTDDDGAYVSIGRSF
;
A
#
# COMPACT_ATOMS: atom_id res chain seq x y z
N TYR A 1 -17.84 35.63 3.52
CA TYR A 1 -18.68 35.00 2.47
C TYR A 1 -17.87 34.54 1.26
N LYS A 2 -16.98 35.35 0.69
CA LYS A 2 -16.13 34.99 -0.47
C LYS A 2 -15.15 33.82 -0.19
N LYS A 3 -14.56 33.72 1.01
CA LYS A 3 -13.63 32.62 1.36
C LYS A 3 -14.35 31.27 1.43
N ARG A 4 -15.61 31.22 1.88
CA ARG A 4 -16.40 29.99 2.01
C ARG A 4 -16.92 29.48 0.66
N LEU A 5 -17.20 30.37 -0.31
CA LEU A 5 -17.56 29.99 -1.68
C LEU A 5 -16.36 29.45 -2.47
N LEU A 6 -15.15 29.98 -2.25
CA LEU A 6 -13.93 29.49 -2.89
C LEU A 6 -13.55 28.10 -2.36
N SER A 7 -13.73 27.83 -1.05
CA SER A 7 -13.45 26.52 -0.47
C SER A 7 -14.38 25.43 -0.98
N ASN A 8 -15.69 25.73 -1.11
CA ASN A 8 -16.67 24.76 -1.62
C ASN A 8 -16.47 24.44 -3.11
N ASN A 9 -16.13 25.42 -3.93
CA ASN A 9 -15.83 25.18 -5.34
C ASN A 9 -14.54 24.37 -5.53
N LEU A 10 -13.57 24.56 -4.66
CA LEU A 10 -12.30 23.82 -4.69
C LEU A 10 -12.49 22.36 -4.25
N LEU A 11 -13.32 22.12 -3.21
CA LEU A 11 -13.71 20.77 -2.77
C LEU A 11 -14.47 20.01 -3.87
N MET A 12 -15.42 20.65 -4.54
CA MET A 12 -16.14 20.05 -5.66
C MET A 12 -15.23 19.78 -6.87
N PHE A 13 -14.27 20.65 -7.13
CA PHE A 13 -13.30 20.47 -8.21
C PHE A 13 -12.34 19.31 -7.91
N ASN A 14 -11.88 19.19 -6.67
CA ASN A 14 -11.04 18.08 -6.20
C ASN A 14 -11.79 16.74 -6.26
N ALA A 15 -13.06 16.70 -5.82
CA ALA A 15 -13.90 15.51 -5.92
C ALA A 15 -14.13 15.09 -7.38
N LEU A 16 -14.26 16.05 -8.31
CA LEU A 16 -14.43 15.76 -9.73
C LEU A 16 -13.13 15.26 -10.39
N ILE A 17 -11.97 15.76 -9.96
CA ILE A 17 -10.66 15.28 -10.41
C ILE A 17 -10.44 13.86 -9.88
N PHE A 18 -10.71 13.61 -8.60
CA PHE A 18 -10.61 12.31 -7.97
C PHE A 18 -11.54 11.28 -8.62
N TYR A 19 -12.80 11.67 -8.89
CA TYR A 19 -13.74 10.83 -9.62
C TYR A 19 -13.24 10.49 -11.04
N LYS A 20 -12.63 11.45 -11.75
CA LYS A 20 -12.07 11.21 -13.08
C LYS A 20 -10.78 10.39 -13.06
N PHE A 21 -10.00 10.45 -11.97
CA PHE A 21 -8.82 9.63 -11.75
C PHE A 21 -9.23 8.16 -11.59
N ILE A 22 -10.23 7.89 -10.74
CA ILE A 22 -10.75 6.54 -10.50
C ILE A 22 -11.43 5.94 -11.73
N ASN A 23 -12.08 6.77 -12.58
CA ASN A 23 -12.86 6.30 -13.72
C ASN A 23 -12.24 6.67 -15.09
N GLY A 24 -10.96 7.01 -15.13
CA GLY A 24 -10.29 7.47 -16.35
C GLY A 24 -9.41 6.42 -16.99
N ASP A 25 -9.88 5.83 -18.09
CA ASP A 25 -9.20 4.76 -18.84
C ASP A 25 -7.97 5.22 -19.66
N ASP A 26 -7.44 6.42 -19.48
CA ASP A 26 -6.32 6.88 -20.30
C ASP A 26 -5.22 7.64 -19.53
N MET A 27 -3.99 7.37 -19.88
CA MET A 27 -2.76 7.99 -19.35
C MET A 27 -2.76 9.54 -19.46
N LYS A 28 -3.61 10.15 -20.31
CA LYS A 28 -3.73 11.61 -20.41
C LYS A 28 -4.56 12.16 -19.26
N THR A 29 -5.60 11.44 -18.84
CA THR A 29 -6.44 11.79 -17.69
C THR A 29 -5.63 11.72 -16.41
N ILE A 30 -4.79 10.68 -16.23
CA ILE A 30 -3.87 10.53 -15.11
C ILE A 30 -2.85 11.69 -15.07
N LYS A 31 -2.22 12.02 -16.19
CA LYS A 31 -1.28 13.16 -16.27
C LYS A 31 -1.93 14.50 -15.95
N VAL A 32 -3.16 14.73 -16.41
CA VAL A 32 -3.91 15.97 -16.11
C VAL A 32 -4.29 16.00 -14.63
N ALA A 33 -4.71 14.89 -14.04
CA ALA A 33 -5.02 14.78 -12.63
C ALA A 33 -3.79 15.07 -11.76
N LEU A 34 -2.66 14.41 -12.03
CA LEU A 34 -1.38 14.62 -11.33
C LEU A 34 -0.87 16.06 -11.46
N THR A 35 -0.93 16.66 -12.66
CA THR A 35 -0.51 18.03 -12.88
C THR A 35 -1.41 19.02 -12.14
N SER A 36 -2.73 18.80 -12.15
CA SER A 36 -3.69 19.63 -11.44
C SER A 36 -3.51 19.55 -9.92
N MET A 37 -3.23 18.35 -9.41
CA MET A 37 -2.94 18.12 -8.01
C MET A 37 -1.65 18.81 -7.57
N PHE A 38 -0.58 18.76 -8.37
CA PHE A 38 0.67 19.46 -8.09
C PHE A 38 0.49 20.99 -8.04
N LEU A 39 -0.35 21.53 -8.94
CA LEU A 39 -0.68 22.97 -8.94
C LEU A 39 -1.54 23.38 -7.74
N ILE A 40 -2.38 22.49 -7.22
CA ILE A 40 -3.20 22.73 -6.02
C ILE A 40 -2.31 22.69 -4.77
N LEU A 41 -1.44 21.69 -4.63
CA LEU A 41 -0.49 21.58 -3.52
C LEU A 41 0.45 22.80 -3.44
N SER A 42 0.89 23.32 -4.58
CA SER A 42 1.75 24.52 -4.62
C SER A 42 1.04 25.84 -4.22
N SER A 43 -0.28 25.88 -4.22
CA SER A 43 -1.06 27.07 -3.83
C SER A 43 -1.41 27.14 -2.34
N TYR A 44 -1.27 26.03 -1.62
CA TYR A 44 -1.34 25.98 -0.15
C TYR A 44 0.10 25.99 0.38
N ALA A 45 0.42 26.93 1.24
CA ALA A 45 1.71 26.98 1.97
C ALA A 45 1.74 25.89 3.08
N SER A 46 1.33 24.66 2.74
CA SER A 46 1.45 23.48 3.59
C SER A 46 2.86 22.97 3.48
N ALA A 47 3.49 22.61 4.57
CA ALA A 47 4.76 21.90 4.51
C ALA A 47 4.53 20.59 3.76
N VAL A 48 5.37 20.33 2.75
CA VAL A 48 5.42 19.08 2.02
C VAL A 48 6.64 18.34 2.52
N GLU A 49 6.43 17.16 3.07
CA GLU A 49 7.50 16.26 3.45
C GLU A 49 7.71 15.24 2.33
N ILE A 50 8.97 14.96 2.03
CA ILE A 50 9.37 13.93 1.07
C ILE A 50 10.20 12.92 1.83
N SER A 51 9.80 11.66 1.80
CA SER A 51 10.55 10.55 2.33
C SER A 51 10.83 9.50 1.25
N SER A 52 11.77 8.62 1.52
CA SER A 52 12.11 7.51 0.64
C SER A 52 12.55 6.32 1.47
N ASN A 53 12.43 5.13 0.91
CA ASN A 53 12.88 3.92 1.55
C ASN A 53 13.55 2.99 0.53
N VAL A 54 14.38 2.08 1.04
CA VAL A 54 14.95 0.98 0.28
C VAL A 54 15.10 -0.22 1.21
N ALA A 55 14.80 -1.42 0.71
CA ALA A 55 15.01 -2.66 1.44
C ALA A 55 15.53 -3.78 0.54
N LEU A 56 16.20 -4.74 1.18
CA LEU A 56 16.54 -6.05 0.64
C LEU A 56 15.81 -7.09 1.48
N SER A 57 15.12 -8.01 0.82
CA SER A 57 14.45 -9.12 1.50
C SER A 57 14.88 -10.44 0.85
N SER A 58 14.94 -11.51 1.63
CA SER A 58 15.21 -12.85 1.06
C SER A 58 14.07 -13.38 0.21
N ASP A 59 12.88 -12.79 0.34
CA ASP A 59 11.69 -13.03 -0.47
C ASP A 59 10.78 -11.80 -0.40
N TYR A 60 9.90 -11.58 -1.38
CA TYR A 60 8.83 -10.60 -1.34
C TYR A 60 7.50 -11.32 -1.16
N ILE A 61 6.85 -11.11 -0.03
CA ILE A 61 5.57 -11.71 0.31
C ILE A 61 4.47 -10.66 0.26
N TRP A 62 3.43 -10.92 -0.54
CA TRP A 62 2.21 -10.12 -0.63
C TRP A 62 1.01 -10.97 -0.19
N ARG A 63 0.36 -10.59 0.92
CA ARG A 63 -0.81 -11.32 1.48
C ARG A 63 -0.58 -12.82 1.61
N GLY A 64 0.59 -13.21 2.14
CA GLY A 64 0.98 -14.61 2.30
C GLY A 64 1.50 -15.31 1.04
N ILE A 65 1.54 -14.65 -0.10
CA ILE A 65 1.93 -15.23 -1.40
C ILE A 65 3.29 -14.67 -1.82
N THR A 66 4.25 -15.56 -2.15
CA THR A 66 5.55 -15.15 -2.68
C THR A 66 5.41 -14.45 -4.04
N GLN A 67 6.09 -13.34 -4.20
CA GLN A 67 6.17 -12.57 -5.44
C GLN A 67 7.52 -12.75 -6.15
N THR A 68 8.51 -13.37 -5.48
CA THR A 68 9.83 -13.60 -6.02
C THR A 68 10.24 -15.07 -6.06
N ASP A 69 9.31 -15.98 -5.72
CA ASP A 69 9.54 -17.44 -5.72
C ASP A 69 10.75 -17.84 -4.84
N GLY A 70 10.91 -17.18 -3.69
CA GLY A 70 12.02 -17.36 -2.75
C GLY A 70 13.32 -16.69 -3.17
N ASP A 71 13.33 -15.91 -4.24
CA ASP A 71 14.48 -15.14 -4.67
C ASP A 71 14.55 -13.77 -3.97
N ILE A 72 15.75 -13.20 -3.92
CA ILE A 72 15.99 -11.90 -3.29
C ILE A 72 15.14 -10.81 -3.94
N SER A 73 14.43 -10.06 -3.10
CA SER A 73 13.74 -8.83 -3.47
C SER A 73 14.62 -7.61 -3.18
N VAL A 74 14.65 -6.68 -4.11
CA VAL A 74 15.15 -5.32 -3.93
C VAL A 74 13.97 -4.39 -4.14
N ASN A 75 13.55 -3.68 -3.11
CA ASN A 75 12.38 -2.84 -3.17
C ASN A 75 12.61 -1.46 -2.54
N GLY A 76 11.73 -0.53 -2.85
CA GLY A 76 11.78 0.81 -2.28
C GLY A 76 10.87 1.78 -2.98
N GLY A 77 10.72 2.96 -2.38
CA GLY A 77 9.78 3.96 -2.86
C GLY A 77 10.08 5.38 -2.43
N PHE A 78 9.19 6.26 -2.89
CA PHE A 78 9.17 7.68 -2.55
C PHE A 78 7.76 8.07 -2.14
N ASP A 79 7.66 8.82 -1.04
CA ASP A 79 6.42 9.33 -0.51
C ASP A 79 6.46 10.84 -0.40
N LEU A 80 5.35 11.47 -0.68
CA LEU A 80 5.08 12.87 -0.47
C LEU A 80 3.88 12.96 0.47
N SER A 81 4.02 13.68 1.57
CA SER A 81 2.94 13.91 2.52
C SER A 81 2.77 15.39 2.84
N THR A 82 1.62 15.75 3.37
CA THR A 82 1.26 17.11 3.75
C THR A 82 0.70 17.14 5.17
N ASP A 83 0.83 18.30 5.85
CA ASP A 83 0.25 18.52 7.18
C ASP A 83 -1.28 18.32 7.25
N MET A 84 -1.97 18.30 6.11
CA MET A 84 -3.40 18.05 6.03
C MET A 84 -3.76 16.57 5.93
N GLY A 85 -2.76 15.68 5.96
CA GLY A 85 -2.92 14.23 5.87
C GLY A 85 -2.98 13.67 4.46
N PHE A 86 -2.95 14.51 3.40
CA PHE A 86 -2.85 14.00 2.04
C PHE A 86 -1.46 13.40 1.81
N TYR A 87 -1.41 12.25 1.14
CA TYR A 87 -0.17 11.62 0.68
C TYR A 87 -0.30 11.13 -0.77
N PHE A 88 0.85 11.01 -1.41
CA PHE A 88 1.05 10.38 -2.72
C PHE A 88 2.38 9.67 -2.69
N GLY A 89 2.44 8.44 -3.20
CA GLY A 89 3.68 7.68 -3.23
C GLY A 89 3.81 6.76 -4.43
N THR A 90 5.02 6.24 -4.56
CA THR A 90 5.36 5.17 -5.50
C THR A 90 6.23 4.17 -4.79
N TRP A 91 6.03 2.89 -5.08
CA TRP A 91 6.88 1.82 -4.62
C TRP A 91 7.17 0.86 -5.77
N ALA A 92 8.28 0.15 -5.72
CA ALA A 92 8.63 -0.83 -6.73
C ALA A 92 9.45 -1.96 -6.13
N SER A 93 9.29 -3.15 -6.69
CA SER A 93 10.10 -4.34 -6.40
C SER A 93 10.36 -5.14 -7.69
N ASN A 94 11.45 -5.91 -7.72
CA ASN A 94 11.51 -7.02 -8.65
C ASN A 94 10.47 -8.07 -8.26
N GLN A 95 9.93 -8.76 -9.24
CA GLN A 95 8.96 -9.85 -9.05
C GLN A 95 9.13 -10.92 -10.13
N SER A 96 8.57 -12.13 -9.91
CA SER A 96 8.57 -13.27 -10.83
C SER A 96 7.19 -13.93 -10.97
N GLY A 97 6.21 -13.51 -10.16
CA GLY A 97 4.86 -14.08 -10.14
C GLY A 97 4.04 -13.78 -11.40
N VAL A 98 4.26 -12.62 -12.03
CA VAL A 98 3.59 -12.24 -13.28
C VAL A 98 4.51 -12.52 -14.48
N ALA A 99 4.08 -13.41 -15.38
CA ALA A 99 4.86 -13.77 -16.56
C ALA A 99 5.16 -12.55 -17.45
N ASP A 100 6.34 -12.53 -18.07
CA ASP A 100 6.80 -11.45 -18.95
C ASP A 100 6.96 -10.06 -18.27
N ALA A 101 6.81 -9.97 -16.95
CA ALA A 101 7.13 -8.80 -16.16
C ALA A 101 8.26 -9.13 -15.16
N SER A 102 9.21 -8.24 -14.99
CA SER A 102 10.35 -8.44 -14.08
C SER A 102 10.29 -7.54 -12.85
N MET A 103 9.30 -6.65 -12.80
CA MET A 103 9.10 -5.73 -11.69
C MET A 103 7.63 -5.42 -11.50
N GLU A 104 7.30 -5.04 -10.28
CA GLU A 104 6.06 -4.42 -9.86
C GLU A 104 6.32 -2.93 -9.62
N LEU A 105 5.36 -2.10 -9.99
CA LEU A 105 5.35 -0.66 -9.75
C LEU A 105 3.99 -0.23 -9.22
N ASP A 106 3.98 0.27 -8.01
CA ASP A 106 2.79 0.80 -7.36
C ASP A 106 2.76 2.32 -7.41
N VAL A 107 1.59 2.85 -7.65
CA VAL A 107 1.29 4.28 -7.51
C VAL A 107 0.09 4.40 -6.60
N TYR A 108 0.24 5.14 -5.50
CA TYR A 108 -0.83 5.26 -4.51
C TYR A 108 -1.01 6.69 -4.02
N LEU A 109 -2.21 6.97 -3.53
CA LEU A 109 -2.56 8.24 -2.92
C LEU A 109 -3.68 8.07 -1.91
N GLY A 110 -3.77 9.00 -0.96
CA GLY A 110 -4.82 8.91 0.04
C GLY A 110 -4.80 10.04 1.05
N PHE A 111 -5.56 9.82 2.10
CA PHE A 111 -5.63 10.68 3.27
C PHE A 111 -5.51 9.85 4.53
N SER A 112 -4.56 10.21 5.37
CA SER A 112 -4.38 9.61 6.69
C SER A 112 -4.40 10.68 7.78
N GLY A 113 -4.70 10.29 9.01
CA GLY A 113 -4.70 11.21 10.13
C GLY A 113 -5.06 10.57 11.45
N GLU A 114 -4.96 11.36 12.51
CA GLU A 114 -5.39 10.97 13.85
C GLU A 114 -6.88 11.29 14.06
N MET A 115 -7.63 10.32 14.56
CA MET A 115 -9.01 10.50 15.06
C MET A 115 -9.03 10.83 16.55
N ALA A 116 -8.13 10.23 17.31
CA ALA A 116 -7.90 10.42 18.73
C ALA A 116 -6.51 9.90 19.10
N GLU A 117 -6.08 10.10 20.36
CA GLU A 117 -4.82 9.55 20.87
C GLU A 117 -4.76 8.03 20.63
N ASN A 118 -3.70 7.55 19.97
CA ASN A 118 -3.48 6.17 19.55
C ASN A 118 -4.58 5.59 18.64
N MET A 119 -5.29 6.44 17.91
CA MET A 119 -6.30 6.04 16.93
C MET A 119 -6.08 6.79 15.63
N THR A 120 -5.69 6.08 14.58
CA THR A 120 -5.46 6.66 13.25
C THR A 120 -6.36 6.01 12.20
N TYR A 121 -6.55 6.70 11.11
CA TYR A 121 -7.21 6.18 9.91
C TYR A 121 -6.34 6.43 8.69
N ASP A 122 -6.57 5.62 7.67
CA ASP A 122 -6.03 5.76 6.33
C ASP A 122 -7.10 5.36 5.30
N VAL A 123 -7.31 6.20 4.29
CA VAL A 123 -8.21 5.93 3.17
C VAL A 123 -7.45 6.25 1.90
N GLY A 124 -7.29 5.28 1.02
CA GLY A 124 -6.47 5.46 -0.16
C GLY A 124 -6.90 4.62 -1.36
N TYR A 125 -6.11 4.78 -2.37
CA TYR A 125 -6.23 4.09 -3.64
C TYR A 125 -4.83 3.72 -4.13
N ILE A 126 -4.69 2.50 -4.62
CA ILE A 126 -3.44 1.97 -5.17
C ILE A 126 -3.69 1.41 -6.56
N SER A 127 -2.76 1.67 -7.46
CA SER A 127 -2.68 1.04 -8.78
C SER A 127 -1.38 0.24 -8.82
N VAL A 128 -1.49 -1.07 -8.89
CA VAL A 128 -0.38 -2.02 -9.01
C VAL A 128 -0.19 -2.33 -10.49
N GLN A 129 1.01 -2.13 -10.99
CA GLN A 129 1.35 -2.26 -12.39
C GLN A 129 2.54 -3.20 -12.59
N TYR A 130 2.48 -4.00 -13.64
CA TYR A 130 3.53 -4.92 -14.03
C TYR A 130 4.11 -4.53 -15.40
N PRO A 131 5.10 -3.61 -15.44
CA PRO A 131 5.71 -3.16 -16.69
C PRO A 131 6.24 -4.31 -17.53
N GLY A 132 5.66 -4.48 -18.73
CA GLY A 132 5.94 -5.60 -19.63
C GLY A 132 4.75 -6.52 -19.86
N ASN A 133 3.85 -6.67 -18.88
CA ASN A 133 2.62 -7.45 -19.02
C ASN A 133 1.46 -6.81 -18.24
N ASN A 134 0.72 -5.95 -18.87
CA ASN A 134 -0.41 -5.24 -18.23
C ASN A 134 -1.59 -6.17 -17.88
N ALA A 135 -1.55 -7.45 -18.23
CA ALA A 135 -2.62 -8.38 -17.84
C ALA A 135 -2.62 -8.71 -16.34
N GLY A 136 -1.53 -8.39 -15.63
CA GLY A 136 -1.43 -8.49 -14.18
C GLY A 136 -1.81 -7.21 -13.44
N ASP A 137 -2.01 -6.09 -14.13
CA ASP A 137 -2.30 -4.80 -13.50
C ASP A 137 -3.67 -4.86 -12.79
N PHE A 138 -3.73 -4.27 -11.58
CA PHE A 138 -4.97 -4.15 -10.82
C PHE A 138 -4.98 -2.88 -9.97
N GLU A 139 -6.15 -2.54 -9.46
CA GLU A 139 -6.35 -1.36 -8.66
C GLU A 139 -7.23 -1.68 -7.45
N GLU A 140 -6.97 -1.02 -6.31
CA GLU A 140 -7.74 -1.20 -5.09
C GLU A 140 -8.05 0.14 -4.43
N ALA A 141 -9.25 0.24 -3.88
CA ALA A 141 -9.61 1.28 -2.91
C ALA A 141 -9.57 0.67 -1.51
N TYR A 142 -8.95 1.33 -0.55
CA TYR A 142 -8.82 0.77 0.79
C TYR A 142 -9.15 1.73 1.91
N VAL A 143 -9.49 1.16 3.06
CA VAL A 143 -9.61 1.84 4.34
C VAL A 143 -8.90 1.04 5.42
N ALA A 144 -8.10 1.73 6.23
CA ALA A 144 -7.43 1.12 7.36
C ALA A 144 -7.61 1.94 8.64
N PHE A 145 -7.55 1.26 9.77
CA PHE A 145 -7.58 1.85 11.11
C PHE A 145 -6.49 1.23 11.97
N ASN A 146 -5.82 2.06 12.77
CA ASN A 146 -5.03 1.58 13.89
C ASN A 146 -5.68 2.08 15.19
N ILE A 147 -5.93 1.18 16.12
CA ILE A 147 -6.58 1.46 17.40
C ILE A 147 -5.77 0.78 18.51
N TYR A 148 -4.87 1.54 19.17
CA TYR A 148 -3.99 1.02 20.22
C TYR A 148 -3.17 -0.22 19.80
N GLY A 149 -2.63 -0.20 18.56
CA GLY A 149 -1.85 -1.30 17.99
C GLY A 149 -2.69 -2.37 17.25
N LEU A 150 -4.03 -2.36 17.41
CA LEU A 150 -4.92 -3.17 16.59
C LEU A 150 -5.04 -2.53 15.20
N ASN A 151 -4.63 -3.25 14.17
CA ASN A 151 -4.75 -2.85 12.78
C ASN A 151 -5.95 -3.56 12.15
N ILE A 152 -6.75 -2.83 11.40
CA ILE A 152 -7.88 -3.35 10.62
C ILE A 152 -7.77 -2.73 9.24
N LEU A 153 -7.74 -3.56 8.20
CA LEU A 153 -7.69 -3.16 6.80
C LEU A 153 -8.86 -3.81 6.04
N TYR A 154 -9.47 -3.05 5.17
CA TYR A 154 -10.34 -3.55 4.12
C TYR A 154 -9.92 -2.90 2.80
N SER A 155 -9.70 -3.72 1.79
CA SER A 155 -9.37 -3.31 0.42
C SER A 155 -10.37 -3.91 -0.54
N ASP A 156 -10.85 -3.10 -1.48
CA ASP A 156 -11.85 -3.46 -2.47
C ASP A 156 -11.22 -3.40 -3.87
N GLY A 157 -11.06 -4.56 -4.48
CA GLY A 157 -10.54 -4.66 -5.84
C GLY A 157 -11.49 -4.00 -6.83
N GLN A 158 -10.95 -3.19 -7.72
CA GLN A 158 -11.75 -2.52 -8.75
C GLN A 158 -11.97 -3.45 -9.95
N ASP A 159 -12.97 -3.15 -10.78
CA ASP A 159 -13.29 -3.90 -12.01
C ASP A 159 -13.50 -5.41 -11.77
N ASP A 160 -14.32 -5.74 -10.75
CA ASP A 160 -14.62 -7.11 -10.31
C ASP A 160 -13.40 -7.85 -9.68
N GLY A 161 -12.37 -7.12 -9.25
CA GLY A 161 -11.26 -7.67 -8.48
C GLY A 161 -11.71 -8.12 -7.08
N PRO A 162 -11.06 -9.13 -6.49
CA PRO A 162 -11.43 -9.65 -5.17
C PRO A 162 -11.13 -8.64 -4.05
N ALA A 163 -11.95 -8.65 -3.02
CA ALA A 163 -11.69 -7.89 -1.79
C ALA A 163 -10.67 -8.59 -0.90
N TYR A 164 -10.01 -7.79 -0.05
CA TYR A 164 -9.11 -8.29 0.99
C TYR A 164 -9.43 -7.63 2.32
N SER A 165 -9.47 -8.43 3.38
CA SER A 165 -9.66 -7.98 4.76
C SER A 165 -8.51 -8.46 5.62
N GLU A 166 -7.98 -7.60 6.50
CA GLU A 166 -6.94 -8.02 7.44
C GLU A 166 -7.21 -7.46 8.83
N ILE A 167 -6.92 -8.27 9.84
CA ILE A 167 -6.81 -7.84 11.23
C ILE A 167 -5.42 -8.18 11.75
N GLY A 168 -4.75 -7.23 12.40
CA GLY A 168 -3.42 -7.41 12.94
C GLY A 168 -3.24 -6.72 14.29
N TYR A 169 -2.18 -7.09 14.98
CA TYR A 169 -1.76 -6.44 16.20
C TYR A 169 -0.25 -6.29 16.25
N ALA A 170 0.21 -5.10 16.64
CA ALA A 170 1.61 -4.80 16.79
C ALA A 170 1.88 -4.23 18.20
N ILE A 171 2.96 -4.67 18.84
CA ILE A 171 3.35 -4.24 20.17
C ILE A 171 4.88 -4.12 20.28
N ASP A 172 5.34 -3.10 20.97
CA ASP A 172 6.76 -2.96 21.31
C ASP A 172 7.21 -4.09 22.22
N ALA A 173 8.25 -4.80 21.81
CA ALA A 173 8.78 -5.98 22.48
C ALA A 173 10.31 -5.93 22.51
N GLY A 174 10.87 -5.50 23.64
CA GLY A 174 12.31 -5.34 23.82
C GLY A 174 12.87 -4.23 22.93
N PRO A 175 13.89 -4.48 22.09
CA PRO A 175 14.47 -3.48 21.20
C PRO A 175 13.74 -3.30 19.87
N GLY A 176 12.61 -3.95 19.67
CA GLY A 176 11.87 -3.94 18.42
C GLY A 176 10.37 -4.07 18.62
N THR A 177 9.66 -4.35 17.53
CA THR A 177 8.20 -4.48 17.45
C THR A 177 7.82 -5.88 17.01
N PHE A 178 7.03 -6.57 17.79
CA PHE A 178 6.40 -7.83 17.42
C PHE A 178 5.05 -7.56 16.77
N SER A 179 4.76 -8.26 15.66
CA SER A 179 3.49 -8.16 14.95
C SER A 179 2.93 -9.53 14.59
N ILE A 180 1.61 -9.59 14.50
CA ILE A 180 0.85 -10.71 13.98
C ILE A 180 -0.33 -10.18 13.18
N SER A 181 -0.63 -10.79 12.04
CA SER A 181 -1.86 -10.51 11.29
C SER A 181 -2.48 -11.78 10.72
N TYR A 182 -3.77 -11.67 10.41
CA TYR A 182 -4.56 -12.66 9.68
C TYR A 182 -5.41 -11.91 8.68
N GLY A 183 -5.40 -12.37 7.43
CA GLY A 183 -6.15 -11.80 6.33
C GLY A 183 -6.94 -12.83 5.56
N GLU A 184 -8.02 -12.37 4.93
CA GLU A 184 -8.89 -13.13 4.03
C GLU A 184 -8.90 -12.42 2.67
N TYR A 185 -8.55 -13.15 1.64
CA TYR A 185 -8.55 -12.70 0.25
C TYR A 185 -9.71 -13.39 -0.47
N GLU A 186 -10.81 -12.65 -0.68
CA GLU A 186 -12.08 -13.14 -1.20
C GLU A 186 -11.89 -14.09 -2.39
N ASP A 187 -12.48 -15.29 -2.30
CA ASP A 187 -12.40 -16.34 -3.31
C ASP A 187 -10.98 -16.84 -3.64
N ASN A 188 -9.97 -16.50 -2.85
CA ASN A 188 -8.58 -16.90 -3.09
C ASN A 188 -7.96 -17.67 -1.92
N GLY A 189 -8.22 -17.27 -0.67
CA GLY A 189 -7.71 -17.96 0.51
C GLY A 189 -7.39 -17.02 1.67
N ASP A 190 -6.83 -17.61 2.71
CA ASP A 190 -6.49 -16.94 3.96
C ASP A 190 -4.99 -16.86 4.15
N ASN A 191 -4.51 -15.84 4.84
CA ASN A 191 -3.10 -15.73 5.19
C ASN A 191 -2.87 -15.33 6.64
N ALA A 192 -1.76 -15.77 7.19
CA ALA A 192 -1.25 -15.32 8.48
C ALA A 192 0.20 -14.85 8.35
N LEU A 193 0.55 -13.82 9.10
CA LEU A 193 1.92 -13.31 9.18
C LEU A 193 2.29 -13.08 10.64
N VAL A 194 3.50 -13.51 11.01
CA VAL A 194 4.13 -13.19 12.30
C VAL A 194 5.45 -12.53 12.02
N GLY A 195 5.72 -11.37 12.62
CA GLY A 195 6.91 -10.59 12.37
C GLY A 195 7.59 -10.06 13.63
N TYR A 196 8.88 -9.77 13.50
CA TYR A 196 9.64 -9.02 14.47
C TYR A 196 10.60 -8.07 13.77
N ASP A 197 10.39 -6.77 13.95
CA ASP A 197 11.22 -5.70 13.41
C ASP A 197 12.17 -5.16 14.47
N TRP A 198 13.45 -5.16 14.16
CA TRP A 198 14.50 -4.71 15.07
C TRP A 198 15.31 -3.56 14.48
N GLY A 199 15.33 -2.42 15.18
CA GLY A 199 16.13 -1.25 14.83
C GLY A 199 17.63 -1.47 15.13
N VAL A 200 18.48 -1.39 14.11
CA VAL A 200 19.92 -1.54 14.20
C VAL A 200 20.61 -0.33 13.55
N GLY A 201 20.94 0.67 14.36
CA GLY A 201 21.44 1.95 13.84
C GLY A 201 20.38 2.65 13.01
N ASP A 202 20.71 2.94 11.75
CA ASP A 202 19.79 3.57 10.79
C ASP A 202 18.96 2.54 9.99
N PHE A 203 19.11 1.26 10.29
CA PHE A 203 18.44 0.18 9.58
C PHE A 203 17.39 -0.50 10.46
N THR A 204 16.38 -1.05 9.80
CA THR A 204 15.46 -2.01 10.40
C THR A 204 15.77 -3.39 9.83
N VAL A 205 15.90 -4.38 10.70
CA VAL A 205 16.04 -5.80 10.33
C VAL A 205 14.77 -6.51 10.74
N GLY A 206 14.08 -7.09 9.78
CA GLY A 206 12.81 -7.81 9.98
C GLY A 206 13.01 -9.32 9.83
N PHE A 207 12.30 -10.07 10.68
CA PHE A 207 12.21 -11.54 10.65
C PHE A 207 10.74 -11.90 10.60
N TYR A 208 10.31 -12.69 9.61
CA TYR A 208 8.90 -12.97 9.38
C TYR A 208 8.69 -14.45 9.08
N TYR A 209 7.54 -14.95 9.50
CA TYR A 209 6.97 -16.21 9.06
C TYR A 209 5.59 -15.92 8.49
N TYR A 210 5.31 -16.48 7.32
CA TYR A 210 4.03 -16.38 6.64
C TYR A 210 3.44 -17.77 6.39
N ASP A 211 2.13 -17.79 6.24
CA ASP A 211 1.33 -18.96 5.92
C ASP A 211 0.17 -18.52 5.05
N PHE A 212 -0.09 -19.22 3.96
CA PHE A 212 -1.19 -18.99 3.06
C PHE A 212 -1.91 -20.30 2.77
N GLU A 213 -3.20 -20.36 3.09
CA GLU A 213 -4.09 -21.48 2.76
C GLU A 213 -5.00 -21.09 1.60
N ALA A 214 -4.79 -21.70 0.44
CA ALA A 214 -5.57 -21.41 -0.76
C ALA A 214 -6.98 -22.00 -0.68
N ASP A 215 -8.00 -21.27 -1.09
CA ASP A 215 -9.33 -21.81 -1.24
C ASP A 215 -9.36 -22.93 -2.30
N PRO A 216 -10.04 -24.07 -2.04
CA PRO A 216 -10.09 -25.19 -2.97
C PRO A 216 -10.65 -24.83 -4.36
N ASP A 217 -11.50 -23.80 -4.41
CA ASP A 217 -12.18 -23.34 -5.62
C ASP A 217 -11.65 -21.98 -6.10
N ASN A 218 -10.43 -21.55 -5.65
CA ASN A 218 -9.89 -20.26 -6.02
C ASN A 218 -9.70 -20.11 -7.54
N THR A 219 -10.02 -18.93 -8.05
CA THR A 219 -9.98 -18.64 -9.48
C THR A 219 -8.58 -18.26 -9.99
N ALA A 220 -7.70 -17.85 -9.09
CA ALA A 220 -6.33 -17.43 -9.40
C ALA A 220 -5.34 -18.60 -9.50
N SER A 221 -5.79 -19.85 -9.27
CA SER A 221 -4.94 -21.06 -9.27
C SER A 221 -3.82 -21.00 -8.22
N LEU A 222 -4.07 -20.34 -7.10
CA LEU A 222 -3.17 -20.29 -5.95
C LEU A 222 -3.10 -21.65 -5.26
N THR A 223 -2.00 -21.89 -4.60
CA THR A 223 -1.73 -23.11 -3.79
C THR A 223 -1.26 -22.69 -2.41
N ASP A 224 -1.45 -23.57 -1.44
CA ASP A 224 -0.89 -23.38 -0.09
C ASP A 224 0.61 -23.08 -0.18
N ASP A 225 1.05 -22.11 0.61
CA ASP A 225 2.45 -21.70 0.71
C ASP A 225 2.77 -21.27 2.14
N ASP A 226 3.94 -21.64 2.65
CA ASP A 226 4.42 -21.18 3.95
C ASP A 226 5.93 -21.00 3.97
N GLY A 227 6.41 -20.08 4.76
CA GLY A 227 7.84 -19.87 4.81
C GLY A 227 8.28 -18.78 5.78
N ALA A 228 9.58 -18.56 5.79
CA ALA A 228 10.19 -17.49 6.57
C ALA A 228 11.08 -16.65 5.69
N TYR A 229 11.05 -15.33 5.90
CA TYR A 229 11.94 -14.40 5.20
C TYR A 229 12.56 -13.38 6.15
N VAL A 230 13.64 -12.80 5.71
CA VAL A 230 14.38 -11.75 6.42
C VAL A 230 14.48 -10.53 5.53
N SER A 231 14.30 -9.36 6.12
CA SER A 231 14.49 -8.09 5.43
C SER A 231 15.50 -7.20 6.15
N ILE A 232 16.16 -6.33 5.41
CA ILE A 232 16.92 -5.21 5.94
C ILE A 232 16.58 -3.97 5.11
N GLY A 233 16.10 -2.93 5.78
CA GLY A 233 15.66 -1.69 5.14
C GLY A 233 16.14 -0.44 5.84
N ARG A 234 16.03 0.68 5.13
CA ARG A 234 16.29 2.01 5.65
C ARG A 234 15.35 3.03 5.03
N SER A 235 14.89 3.99 5.84
CA SER A 235 14.16 5.18 5.39
C SER A 235 15.03 6.43 5.46
N PHE A 236 14.75 7.42 4.60
CA PHE A 236 15.50 8.68 4.46
C PHE A 236 14.56 9.88 4.47
#